data_620fb45e88685eed2762ab4d9651a690
#
_entry.id   620fb45e88685eed2762ab4d9651a690
#
_cell.length_a   1.000
_cell.length_b   1.000
_cell.length_c   1.000
_cell.angle_alpha   90.00
_cell.angle_beta   90.00
_cell.angle_gamma   90.00
#
_symmetry.space_group_name_H-M   'P 1'
#
loop_
_entity.id
_entity.type
_entity.pdbx_description
1 polymer ?
#
loop_
_entity_poly.entity_id
_entity_poly.type
_entity_poly.pdbx_seq_one_letter_code
_entity_poly.pdbx_strand_id
1 'polypeptide(L)'
;MSLLILVVADEPDVEVLFRQRFRRDLRAGRFTMEFAQSGPDALQRISCATDVPLILILSDINMPGMSGLELLPRAKALRPDVPVIMITTYEGAETKRKALENGAQALLTKPIDFVTLRNEIDLCVERAA
;
A
#
# COMPACT_ATOMS: atom_id res chain seq x y z
N MET A 1 -7.88 -15.71 -11.14
CA MET A 1 -7.92 -15.05 -9.83
C MET A 1 -7.28 -13.68 -9.93
N SER A 2 -7.96 -12.65 -9.43
CA SER A 2 -7.43 -11.29 -9.47
C SER A 2 -6.54 -11.04 -8.25
N LEU A 3 -5.32 -10.59 -8.48
CA LEU A 3 -4.44 -10.14 -7.39
C LEU A 3 -4.91 -8.77 -6.91
N LEU A 4 -4.85 -8.52 -5.62
CA LEU A 4 -5.33 -7.28 -5.03
C LEU A 4 -4.20 -6.46 -4.43
N ILE A 5 -4.20 -5.15 -4.74
CA ILE A 5 -3.36 -4.16 -4.11
C ILE A 5 -4.27 -3.21 -3.33
N LEU A 6 -4.00 -3.03 -2.05
CA LEU A 6 -4.75 -2.10 -1.21
C LEU A 6 -3.95 -0.81 -1.05
N VAL A 7 -4.56 0.31 -1.41
CA VAL A 7 -3.96 1.65 -1.27
C VAL A 7 -4.69 2.39 -0.17
N VAL A 8 -3.94 2.88 0.82
CA VAL A 8 -4.49 3.59 1.98
C VAL A 8 -4.04 5.04 1.94
N ALA A 9 -4.98 5.94 1.72
CA ALA A 9 -4.72 7.39 1.68
C ALA A 9 -6.00 8.14 1.98
N ASP A 10 -5.89 9.24 2.71
CA ASP A 10 -7.06 10.06 3.07
C ASP A 10 -7.46 11.05 1.98
N GLU A 11 -6.63 11.24 0.97
CA GLU A 11 -6.89 12.17 -0.14
C GLU A 11 -7.55 11.44 -1.31
N PRO A 12 -8.75 11.84 -1.74
CA PRO A 12 -9.44 11.16 -2.86
C PRO A 12 -8.70 11.28 -4.20
N ASP A 13 -7.86 12.30 -4.37
CA ASP A 13 -7.08 12.47 -5.59
C ASP A 13 -6.07 11.34 -5.81
N VAL A 14 -5.66 10.66 -4.76
CA VAL A 14 -4.73 9.52 -4.85
C VAL A 14 -5.37 8.39 -5.65
N GLU A 15 -6.64 8.09 -5.42
CA GLU A 15 -7.34 7.06 -6.17
C GLU A 15 -7.37 7.40 -7.66
N VAL A 16 -7.72 8.62 -8.01
CA VAL A 16 -7.79 9.07 -9.40
C VAL A 16 -6.42 8.92 -10.07
N LEU A 17 -5.37 9.38 -9.39
CA LEU A 17 -4.00 9.32 -9.90
C LEU A 17 -3.54 7.88 -10.13
N PHE A 18 -3.75 7.01 -9.16
CA PHE A 18 -3.33 5.62 -9.26
C PHE A 18 -4.08 4.86 -10.34
N ARG A 19 -5.39 5.07 -10.45
CA ARG A 19 -6.19 4.42 -11.49
C ARG A 19 -5.74 4.88 -12.88
N GLN A 20 -5.34 6.13 -13.02
CA GLN A 20 -4.85 6.66 -14.27
C GLN A 20 -3.47 6.09 -14.62
N ARG A 21 -2.55 6.06 -13.65
CA ARG A 21 -1.18 5.60 -13.86
C ARG A 21 -1.10 4.11 -14.13
N PHE A 22 -2.00 3.31 -13.55
CA PHE A 22 -2.00 1.87 -13.71
C PHE A 22 -3.16 1.37 -14.56
N ARG A 23 -3.73 2.25 -15.37
CA ARG A 23 -4.90 1.93 -16.18
C ARG A 23 -4.71 0.71 -17.07
N ARG A 24 -3.56 0.58 -17.71
CA ARG A 24 -3.29 -0.56 -18.60
C ARG A 24 -3.23 -1.88 -17.82
N ASP A 25 -2.58 -1.86 -16.67
CA ASP A 25 -2.46 -3.04 -15.81
C ASP A 25 -3.83 -3.48 -15.30
N LEU A 26 -4.64 -2.52 -14.90
CA LEU A 26 -5.99 -2.80 -14.40
C LEU A 26 -6.89 -3.36 -15.49
N ARG A 27 -6.81 -2.80 -16.70
CA ARG A 27 -7.58 -3.30 -17.85
C ARG A 27 -7.14 -4.69 -18.29
N ALA A 28 -5.85 -4.96 -18.20
CA ALA A 28 -5.28 -6.26 -18.57
C ALA A 28 -5.54 -7.33 -17.50
N GLY A 29 -6.09 -6.94 -16.35
CA GLY A 29 -6.37 -7.89 -15.28
C GLY A 29 -5.14 -8.39 -14.55
N ARG A 30 -4.00 -7.67 -14.64
CA ARG A 30 -2.78 -8.07 -13.91
C ARG A 30 -3.00 -8.02 -12.41
N PHE A 31 -3.75 -7.02 -11.95
CA PHE A 31 -4.16 -6.86 -10.56
C PHE A 31 -5.35 -5.92 -10.49
N THR A 32 -6.00 -5.89 -9.34
CA THR A 32 -7.02 -4.89 -9.02
C THR A 32 -6.51 -4.02 -7.87
N MET A 33 -7.07 -2.82 -7.76
CA MET A 33 -6.74 -1.89 -6.68
C MET A 33 -8.00 -1.52 -5.92
N GLU A 34 -7.91 -1.59 -4.58
CA GLU A 34 -8.93 -1.03 -3.71
C GLU A 34 -8.32 0.10 -2.90
N PHE A 35 -9.16 1.04 -2.49
CA PHE A 35 -8.70 2.25 -1.82
C PHE A 35 -9.41 2.40 -0.49
N ALA A 36 -8.63 2.47 0.58
CA ALA A 36 -9.10 2.76 1.92
C ALA A 36 -8.75 4.20 2.26
N GLN A 37 -9.65 4.91 2.94
CA GLN A 37 -9.48 6.33 3.22
C GLN A 37 -8.94 6.61 4.62
N SER A 38 -8.72 5.57 5.41
CA SER A 38 -8.22 5.71 6.77
C SER A 38 -7.60 4.40 7.24
N GLY A 39 -6.86 4.46 8.35
CA GLY A 39 -6.31 3.26 8.98
C GLY A 39 -7.38 2.24 9.38
N PRO A 40 -8.43 2.68 10.11
CA PRO A 40 -9.51 1.75 10.47
C PRO A 40 -10.22 1.13 9.27
N ASP A 41 -10.47 1.90 8.20
CA ASP A 41 -11.06 1.38 6.97
C ASP A 41 -10.14 0.32 6.35
N ALA A 42 -8.83 0.59 6.33
CA ALA A 42 -7.86 -0.36 5.80
C ALA A 42 -7.86 -1.66 6.59
N LEU A 43 -7.88 -1.58 7.92
CA LEU A 43 -7.89 -2.77 8.77
C LEU A 43 -9.14 -3.60 8.55
N GLN A 44 -10.29 -2.95 8.37
CA GLN A 44 -11.53 -3.65 8.08
C GLN A 44 -11.44 -4.38 6.75
N ARG A 45 -10.93 -3.72 5.71
CA ARG A 45 -10.77 -4.34 4.38
C ARG A 45 -9.80 -5.51 4.41
N ILE A 46 -8.70 -5.38 5.13
CA ILE A 46 -7.71 -6.46 5.29
C ILE A 46 -8.35 -7.66 5.99
N SER A 47 -9.12 -7.41 7.05
CA SER A 47 -9.80 -8.47 7.81
C SER A 47 -10.84 -9.20 6.96
N CYS A 48 -11.51 -8.49 6.05
CA CYS A 48 -12.53 -9.07 5.18
C CYS A 48 -11.96 -9.73 3.94
N ALA A 49 -10.68 -9.50 3.62
CA ALA A 49 -10.05 -9.99 2.39
C ALA A 49 -9.40 -11.36 2.57
N THR A 50 -10.07 -12.26 3.31
CA THR A 50 -9.49 -13.57 3.64
C THR A 50 -9.37 -14.50 2.42
N ASP A 51 -10.27 -14.34 1.44
CA ASP A 51 -10.31 -15.19 0.26
C ASP A 51 -9.69 -14.52 -0.97
N VAL A 52 -9.23 -13.29 -0.82
CA VAL A 52 -8.67 -12.50 -1.93
C VAL A 52 -7.15 -12.50 -1.81
N PRO A 53 -6.41 -12.76 -2.90
CA PRO A 53 -4.96 -12.74 -2.85
C PRO A 53 -4.44 -11.30 -2.78
N LEU A 54 -4.40 -10.76 -1.57
CA LEU A 54 -3.83 -9.45 -1.28
C LEU A 54 -2.31 -9.58 -1.36
N ILE A 55 -1.68 -8.86 -2.30
CA ILE A 55 -0.27 -9.01 -2.58
C ILE A 55 0.59 -7.83 -2.11
N LEU A 56 -0.04 -6.69 -1.83
CA LEU A 56 0.69 -5.48 -1.45
C LEU A 56 -0.25 -4.48 -0.79
N ILE A 57 0.25 -3.80 0.23
CA ILE A 57 -0.43 -2.68 0.87
C ILE A 57 0.46 -1.45 0.69
N LEU A 58 -0.11 -0.38 0.12
CA LEU A 58 0.53 0.92 -0.02
C LEU A 58 -0.18 1.88 0.93
N SER A 59 0.54 2.55 1.82
CA SER A 59 -0.10 3.43 2.79
C SER A 59 0.66 4.74 2.96
N ASP A 60 -0.09 5.84 2.94
CA ASP A 60 0.43 7.12 3.40
C ASP A 60 0.76 7.03 4.89
N ILE A 61 1.81 7.74 5.31
CA ILE A 61 2.13 7.87 6.73
C ILE A 61 1.26 8.94 7.37
N ASN A 62 1.15 10.10 6.72
CA ASN A 62 0.45 11.25 7.29
C ASN A 62 -1.05 11.18 6.99
N MET A 63 -1.81 10.67 7.95
CA MET A 63 -3.27 10.60 7.88
C MET A 63 -3.85 11.03 9.22
N PRO A 64 -5.00 11.73 9.22
CA PRO A 64 -5.64 12.11 10.48
C PRO A 64 -6.14 10.86 11.24
N GLY A 65 -6.09 10.94 12.56
CA GLY A 65 -6.44 9.80 13.41
C GLY A 65 -5.31 8.80 13.47
N MET A 66 -5.51 7.65 12.86
CA MET A 66 -4.46 6.62 12.80
C MET A 66 -3.48 6.93 11.66
N SER A 67 -2.21 7.15 12.00
CA SER A 67 -1.17 7.35 11.00
C SER A 67 -0.80 6.03 10.32
N GLY A 68 -0.07 6.12 9.19
CA GLY A 68 0.44 4.92 8.54
C GLY A 68 1.40 4.14 9.40
N LEU A 69 2.19 4.83 10.23
CA LEU A 69 3.12 4.15 11.14
C LEU A 69 2.39 3.38 12.25
N GLU A 70 1.22 3.85 12.65
CA GLU A 70 0.37 3.13 13.60
C GLU A 70 -0.36 1.97 12.93
N LEU A 71 -0.75 2.15 11.67
CA LEU A 71 -1.43 1.11 10.89
C LEU A 71 -0.49 -0.07 10.62
N LEU A 72 0.77 0.20 10.33
CA LEU A 72 1.75 -0.79 9.86
C LEU A 72 1.84 -2.04 10.76
N PRO A 73 2.08 -1.94 12.08
CA PRO A 73 2.15 -3.13 12.90
C PRO A 73 0.84 -3.90 12.98
N ARG A 74 -0.28 -3.18 12.91
CA ARG A 74 -1.61 -3.81 12.94
C ARG A 74 -1.90 -4.57 11.66
N ALA A 75 -1.55 -4.00 10.51
CA ALA A 75 -1.68 -4.66 9.22
C ALA A 75 -0.79 -5.90 9.14
N LYS A 76 0.45 -5.81 9.63
CA LYS A 76 1.38 -6.93 9.64
C LYS A 76 0.92 -8.04 10.60
N ALA A 77 0.21 -7.68 11.68
CA ALA A 77 -0.35 -8.67 12.58
C ALA A 77 -1.47 -9.46 11.92
N LEU A 78 -2.29 -8.80 11.09
CA LEU A 78 -3.38 -9.47 10.35
C LEU A 78 -2.86 -10.28 9.18
N ARG A 79 -1.90 -9.76 8.45
CA ARG A 79 -1.35 -10.40 7.25
C ARG A 79 0.17 -10.26 7.24
N PRO A 80 0.88 -11.09 8.02
CA PRO A 80 2.35 -11.01 8.08
C PRO A 80 3.04 -11.38 6.77
N ASP A 81 2.34 -12.05 5.88
CA ASP A 81 2.85 -12.46 4.57
C ASP A 81 2.80 -11.36 3.52
N VAL A 82 2.03 -10.28 3.78
CA VAL A 82 1.81 -9.22 2.78
C VAL A 82 2.79 -8.07 3.02
N PRO A 83 3.59 -7.69 2.00
CA PRO A 83 4.48 -6.53 2.15
C PRO A 83 3.69 -5.24 2.22
N VAL A 84 4.22 -4.29 3.01
CA VAL A 84 3.65 -2.94 3.16
C VAL A 84 4.71 -1.94 2.74
N ILE A 85 4.34 -1.05 1.81
CA ILE A 85 5.19 0.07 1.39
C ILE A 85 4.57 1.35 1.94
N MET A 86 5.39 2.14 2.63
CA MET A 86 4.95 3.41 3.20
C MET A 86 5.26 4.54 2.24
N ILE A 87 4.39 5.56 2.20
CA ILE A 87 4.55 6.74 1.36
C ILE A 87 4.46 7.98 2.25
N THR A 88 5.39 8.91 2.11
CA THR A 88 5.43 10.10 2.96
C THR A 88 5.89 11.33 2.19
N THR A 89 5.46 12.51 2.63
CA THR A 89 6.00 13.78 2.13
C THR A 89 7.28 14.16 2.88
N TYR A 90 7.54 13.53 4.01
CA TYR A 90 8.69 13.84 4.86
C TYR A 90 9.71 12.71 4.83
N GLU A 91 10.92 13.03 4.36
CA GLU A 91 12.01 12.08 4.28
C GLU A 91 13.01 12.35 5.41
N GLY A 92 12.71 11.83 6.60
CA GLY A 92 13.62 11.89 7.73
C GLY A 92 14.18 10.52 8.03
N ALA A 93 15.44 10.46 8.47
CA ALA A 93 16.09 9.21 8.84
C ALA A 93 15.30 8.47 9.94
N GLU A 94 14.74 9.22 10.88
CA GLU A 94 13.96 8.66 11.98
C GLU A 94 12.66 8.00 11.48
N THR A 95 11.95 8.67 10.55
CA THR A 95 10.72 8.12 9.97
C THR A 95 11.01 6.84 9.20
N LYS A 96 12.08 6.87 8.40
CA LYS A 96 12.51 5.70 7.63
C LYS A 96 12.87 4.55 8.55
N ARG A 97 13.63 4.82 9.61
CA ARG A 97 14.03 3.81 10.59
C ARG A 97 12.82 3.16 11.25
N LYS A 98 11.86 3.98 11.70
CA LYS A 98 10.65 3.48 12.34
C LYS A 98 9.82 2.60 11.40
N ALA A 99 9.67 3.02 10.14
CA ALA A 99 8.93 2.26 9.16
C ALA A 99 9.58 0.89 8.93
N LEU A 100 10.88 0.86 8.69
CA LEU A 100 11.59 -0.39 8.43
C LEU A 100 11.63 -1.31 9.64
N GLU A 101 11.81 -0.75 10.84
CA GLU A 101 11.80 -1.52 12.09
C GLU A 101 10.44 -2.18 12.35
N ASN A 102 9.35 -1.54 11.92
CA ASN A 102 8.00 -2.07 12.11
C ASN A 102 7.56 -2.97 10.94
N GLY A 103 8.46 -3.28 10.03
CA GLY A 103 8.21 -4.28 8.99
C GLY A 103 7.83 -3.75 7.64
N ALA A 104 8.00 -2.44 7.36
CA ALA A 104 7.77 -1.92 6.03
C ALA A 104 8.81 -2.48 5.06
N GLN A 105 8.34 -2.85 3.86
CA GLN A 105 9.20 -3.34 2.79
C GLN A 105 10.06 -2.21 2.23
N ALA A 106 9.47 -1.01 2.12
CA ALA A 106 10.14 0.16 1.59
C ALA A 106 9.43 1.42 2.03
N LEU A 107 10.10 2.56 1.89
CA LEU A 107 9.54 3.88 2.12
C LEU A 107 9.77 4.72 0.87
N LEU A 108 8.70 5.23 0.29
CA LEU A 108 8.76 6.12 -0.87
C LEU A 108 8.38 7.53 -0.46
N THR A 109 9.01 8.53 -1.06
CA THR A 109 8.69 9.94 -0.80
C THR A 109 7.83 10.51 -1.92
N LYS A 110 6.98 11.48 -1.57
CA LYS A 110 6.21 12.22 -2.55
C LYS A 110 7.03 13.40 -3.10
N PRO A 111 6.92 13.72 -4.38
CA PRO A 111 6.05 13.08 -5.38
C PRO A 111 6.51 11.66 -5.70
N ILE A 112 5.54 10.78 -5.89
CA ILE A 112 5.83 9.36 -6.10
C ILE A 112 6.57 9.16 -7.42
N ASP A 113 7.69 8.44 -7.36
CA ASP A 113 8.37 7.96 -8.56
C ASP A 113 7.65 6.67 -8.99
N PHE A 114 6.80 6.80 -10.02
CA PHE A 114 5.98 5.69 -10.47
C PHE A 114 6.79 4.58 -11.14
N VAL A 115 8.01 4.87 -11.59
CA VAL A 115 8.92 3.81 -12.10
C VAL A 115 9.36 2.92 -10.95
N THR A 116 9.80 3.51 -9.84
CA THR A 116 10.19 2.75 -8.65
C THR A 116 9.00 1.97 -8.09
N LEU A 117 7.83 2.61 -7.98
CA LEU A 117 6.64 1.95 -7.48
C LEU A 117 6.22 0.80 -8.38
N ARG A 118 6.25 0.98 -9.69
CA ARG A 118 5.91 -0.08 -10.63
C ARG A 118 6.84 -1.29 -10.49
N ASN A 119 8.14 -1.04 -10.29
CA ASN A 119 9.09 -2.12 -10.07
C ASN A 119 8.75 -2.93 -8.81
N GLU A 120 8.38 -2.26 -7.74
CA GLU A 120 7.95 -2.93 -6.50
C GLU A 120 6.68 -3.75 -6.71
N ILE A 121 5.71 -3.19 -7.43
CA ILE A 121 4.46 -3.89 -7.75
C ILE A 121 4.75 -5.12 -8.61
N ASP A 122 5.59 -4.98 -9.62
CA ASP A 122 5.93 -6.09 -10.50
C ASP A 122 6.56 -7.25 -9.73
N LEU A 123 7.43 -6.96 -8.77
CA LEU A 123 8.02 -7.99 -7.91
C LEU A 123 6.95 -8.71 -7.09
N CYS A 124 5.97 -7.98 -6.57
CA CYS A 124 4.87 -8.59 -5.82
C CYS A 124 3.99 -9.47 -6.71
N VAL A 125 3.70 -9.02 -7.92
CA VAL A 125 2.92 -9.79 -8.90
C VAL A 125 3.65 -11.08 -9.27
N GLU A 126 4.96 -11.01 -9.50
CA GLU A 126 5.78 -12.17 -9.83
C GLU A 126 5.81 -13.19 -8.69
N ARG A 127 5.92 -12.73 -7.44
CA ARG A 127 5.92 -13.63 -6.28
C ARG A 127 4.59 -14.34 -6.09
N ALA A 128 3.49 -13.69 -6.51
CA ALA A 128 2.15 -14.24 -6.37
C ALA A 128 1.79 -15.22 -7.51
N ALA A 129 2.56 -15.19 -8.56
CA ALA A 129 2.32 -16.04 -9.73
C ALA A 129 2.68 -17.52 -9.48
#